data_dbfb80f724b0780f9fdf36463d729668
#
_entry.id   dbfb80f724b0780f9fdf36463d729668
#
_cell.length_a   1.000
_cell.length_b   1.000
_cell.length_c   1.000
_cell.angle_alpha   90.00
_cell.angle_beta   90.00
_cell.angle_gamma   90.00
#
_symmetry.space_group_name_H-M   'P 1'
#
loop_
_entity.id
_entity.type
_entity.pdbx_description
1 polymer ?
#
loop_
_entity_poly.entity_id
_entity_poly.type
_entity_poly.pdbx_seq_one_letter_code
_entity_poly.pdbx_strand_id
1 'polypeptide(L)'
;MGFSAMSIQRLVRIRQNFPVRALADVSAAVRAKMEAADWAQRIPPGSRIAVGAGSRGIQNIDVIVKAVVDFWKSRDCKPFIIPVMGSHGAASAEGQADVLRHYGIDEERMGAPVVSSLDVVNVGTTPEGIDVSMDRNAFEADGVMLCSRVKWHTDFEGGLESGVHKMMAIGLGKWEGAKRYHTWALNIGMEGVIRGVGGVILNTKKMLGGLAILEDAWHNTAEVHALGVDSMVLREEELLARTKSWKANVPAKEVDLLILDETGKNFSGAGMDTKVVNRSVDGPNRWTGVPAIRRIFVRDLSELSYGNAIGIGFADITTDRLVDKIDYNATWINGLTSSTTSPGATPMHFADDRTCIEKILPTCGKLDVSKCSIVWIPNSMDLAEAMVSENLLPALRDNPEIEIIGEPEELSFDADGNLVGAFEPAAAAH
;
A
#
# COMPACT_ATOMS: atom_id res chain seq x y z
N MET A 1 45.06 1.78 -8.14
CA MET A 1 44.82 3.23 -7.98
C MET A 1 44.20 3.38 -6.60
N GLY A 2 44.95 3.99 -5.66
CA GLY A 2 44.42 4.22 -4.30
C GLY A 2 43.32 5.25 -4.40
N PHE A 3 42.09 4.86 -4.02
CA PHE A 3 41.01 5.80 -3.82
C PHE A 3 41.37 6.67 -2.63
N SER A 4 41.60 7.97 -2.84
CA SER A 4 41.57 8.98 -1.80
C SER A 4 40.27 8.80 -1.04
N ALA A 5 40.27 8.88 0.30
CA ALA A 5 39.06 8.78 1.10
C ALA A 5 37.98 9.70 0.51
N MET A 6 36.88 9.12 0.03
CA MET A 6 35.82 9.87 -0.62
C MET A 6 35.11 10.70 0.46
N SER A 7 35.11 12.02 0.30
CA SER A 7 34.40 12.90 1.21
C SER A 7 32.90 12.77 0.95
N ILE A 8 32.18 12.12 1.85
CA ILE A 8 30.73 11.98 1.82
C ILE A 8 30.13 13.11 2.68
N GLN A 9 28.94 13.59 2.33
CA GLN A 9 28.20 14.54 3.15
C GLN A 9 27.98 14.00 4.57
N ARG A 10 28.08 14.89 5.57
CA ARG A 10 27.61 14.58 6.91
C ARG A 10 26.09 14.52 6.91
N LEU A 11 25.53 13.63 7.71
CA LEU A 11 24.10 13.47 7.86
C LEU A 11 23.63 13.93 9.24
N VAL A 12 22.43 14.43 9.30
CA VAL A 12 21.77 14.79 10.55
C VAL A 12 20.40 14.13 10.62
N ARG A 13 20.01 13.69 11.80
CA ARG A 13 18.68 13.15 12.04
C ARG A 13 17.65 14.26 12.01
N ILE A 14 16.53 13.98 11.35
CA ILE A 14 15.35 14.81 11.40
C ILE A 14 14.15 13.98 11.81
N ARG A 15 13.13 14.66 12.35
CA ARG A 15 11.78 14.11 12.56
C ARG A 15 10.78 14.87 11.73
N GLN A 16 9.90 14.15 11.05
CA GLN A 16 8.75 14.70 10.35
C GLN A 16 7.54 14.61 11.27
N ASN A 17 7.02 15.74 11.72
CA ASN A 17 5.90 15.84 12.64
C ASN A 17 4.58 15.88 11.87
N PHE A 18 4.18 14.72 11.31
CA PHE A 18 2.93 14.61 10.58
C PHE A 18 1.72 14.85 11.50
N PRO A 19 0.68 15.58 11.04
CA PRO A 19 -0.53 15.75 11.83
C PRO A 19 -1.20 14.42 12.17
N VAL A 20 -1.48 14.19 13.45
CA VAL A 20 -2.25 13.04 13.94
C VAL A 20 -3.73 13.31 13.72
N ARG A 21 -4.41 12.42 12.97
CA ARG A 21 -5.84 12.53 12.62
C ARG A 21 -6.66 11.35 13.15
N ALA A 22 -6.09 10.56 14.06
CA ALA A 22 -6.74 9.38 14.61
C ALA A 22 -8.14 9.66 15.14
N LEU A 23 -9.14 8.87 14.74
CA LEU A 23 -10.47 8.90 15.34
C LEU A 23 -10.40 8.40 16.79
N ALA A 24 -11.01 9.13 17.70
CA ALA A 24 -11.06 8.75 19.11
C ALA A 24 -11.88 7.45 19.34
N ASP A 25 -12.95 7.27 18.57
CA ASP A 25 -13.81 6.08 18.59
C ASP A 25 -14.22 5.72 17.16
N VAL A 26 -13.53 4.73 16.61
CA VAL A 26 -13.75 4.24 15.24
C VAL A 26 -15.13 3.59 15.10
N SER A 27 -15.57 2.82 16.09
CA SER A 27 -16.86 2.14 16.08
C SER A 27 -18.03 3.14 16.06
N ALA A 28 -17.96 4.16 16.93
CA ALA A 28 -18.98 5.22 16.98
C ALA A 28 -19.00 6.02 15.66
N ALA A 29 -17.82 6.31 15.08
CA ALA A 29 -17.72 7.01 13.80
C ALA A 29 -18.36 6.22 12.65
N VAL A 30 -18.07 4.90 12.56
CA VAL A 30 -18.70 4.02 11.55
C VAL A 30 -20.21 4.01 11.73
N ARG A 31 -20.71 3.80 12.95
CA ARG A 31 -22.13 3.77 13.24
C ARG A 31 -22.82 5.07 12.81
N ALA A 32 -22.27 6.22 13.21
CA ALA A 32 -22.83 7.52 12.86
C ALA A 32 -22.89 7.75 11.33
N LYS A 33 -21.87 7.31 10.58
CA LYS A 33 -21.88 7.42 9.12
C LYS A 33 -22.89 6.48 8.46
N MET A 34 -23.08 5.28 9.00
CA MET A 34 -24.07 4.33 8.51
C MET A 34 -25.50 4.78 8.83
N GLU A 35 -25.74 5.35 10.02
CA GLU A 35 -27.03 5.90 10.42
C GLU A 35 -27.43 7.12 9.56
N ALA A 36 -26.46 7.94 9.16
CA ALA A 36 -26.68 9.09 8.29
C ALA A 36 -26.80 8.74 6.80
N ALA A 37 -26.58 7.49 6.40
CA ALA A 37 -26.59 7.07 5.01
C ALA A 37 -28.01 6.71 4.55
N ASP A 38 -28.68 7.58 3.79
CA ASP A 38 -30.06 7.38 3.31
C ASP A 38 -30.24 6.05 2.57
N TRP A 39 -29.25 5.63 1.80
CA TRP A 39 -29.30 4.37 1.07
C TRP A 39 -29.37 3.17 2.02
N ALA A 40 -28.68 3.20 3.16
CA ALA A 40 -28.70 2.14 4.15
C ALA A 40 -30.05 2.06 4.88
N GLN A 41 -30.73 3.20 5.03
CA GLN A 41 -32.05 3.27 5.69
C GLN A 41 -33.18 2.62 4.86
N ARG A 42 -32.98 2.44 3.56
CA ARG A 42 -34.01 1.90 2.65
C ARG A 42 -34.00 0.37 2.55
N ILE A 43 -33.06 -0.30 3.19
CA ILE A 43 -32.94 -1.76 3.10
C ILE A 43 -33.98 -2.43 4.01
N PRO A 44 -34.80 -3.35 3.46
CA PRO A 44 -35.85 -4.00 4.26
C PRO A 44 -35.27 -4.92 5.35
N PRO A 45 -35.96 -5.03 6.50
CA PRO A 45 -35.65 -6.06 7.50
C PRO A 45 -35.66 -7.47 6.86
N GLY A 46 -34.83 -8.36 7.40
CA GLY A 46 -34.68 -9.73 6.89
C GLY A 46 -33.72 -9.89 5.73
N SER A 47 -33.29 -8.79 5.08
CA SER A 47 -32.36 -8.83 3.95
C SER A 47 -31.01 -9.48 4.33
N ARG A 48 -30.52 -10.33 3.44
CA ARG A 48 -29.16 -10.92 3.53
C ARG A 48 -28.16 -9.95 2.94
N ILE A 49 -27.22 -9.46 3.76
CA ILE A 49 -26.24 -8.44 3.35
C ILE A 49 -24.83 -9.03 3.35
N ALA A 50 -24.20 -9.07 2.17
CA ALA A 50 -22.78 -9.44 2.06
C ALA A 50 -21.92 -8.23 2.41
N VAL A 51 -21.14 -8.35 3.50
CA VAL A 51 -20.17 -7.34 3.93
C VAL A 51 -18.78 -7.78 3.47
N GLY A 52 -18.25 -7.07 2.49
CA GLY A 52 -16.94 -7.38 1.93
C GLY A 52 -15.80 -6.75 2.72
N ALA A 53 -14.83 -7.56 3.15
CA ALA A 53 -13.61 -7.14 3.83
C ALA A 53 -12.35 -7.43 2.99
N GLY A 54 -11.42 -6.45 2.93
CA GLY A 54 -10.16 -6.57 2.22
C GLY A 54 -9.05 -7.27 3.01
N SER A 55 -7.87 -7.44 2.41
CA SER A 55 -6.75 -8.24 2.93
C SER A 55 -5.51 -7.45 3.29
N ARG A 56 -5.50 -6.13 3.18
CA ARG A 56 -4.27 -5.35 3.33
C ARG A 56 -4.31 -4.46 4.54
N GLY A 57 -3.81 -4.94 5.68
CA GLY A 57 -3.43 -4.18 6.87
C GLY A 57 -4.13 -2.82 7.04
N ILE A 58 -5.47 -2.81 7.07
CA ILE A 58 -6.25 -1.61 7.36
C ILE A 58 -6.34 -1.51 8.88
N GLN A 59 -5.89 -0.40 9.44
CA GLN A 59 -5.95 -0.19 10.87
C GLN A 59 -7.40 -0.26 11.39
N ASN A 60 -7.62 -1.00 12.47
CA ASN A 60 -8.95 -1.24 13.07
C ASN A 60 -9.98 -1.89 12.12
N ILE A 61 -9.54 -2.69 11.16
CA ILE A 61 -10.47 -3.31 10.19
C ILE A 61 -11.50 -4.21 10.88
N ASP A 62 -11.12 -4.91 11.93
CA ASP A 62 -11.99 -5.74 12.78
C ASP A 62 -13.06 -4.89 13.47
N VAL A 63 -12.67 -3.79 14.10
CA VAL A 63 -13.60 -2.83 14.73
C VAL A 63 -14.57 -2.25 13.71
N ILE A 64 -14.06 -1.89 12.52
CA ILE A 64 -14.86 -1.31 11.43
C ILE A 64 -15.88 -2.31 10.91
N VAL A 65 -15.43 -3.53 10.55
CA VAL A 65 -16.31 -4.58 10.03
C VAL A 65 -17.34 -4.97 11.10
N LYS A 66 -16.93 -5.10 12.36
CA LYS A 66 -17.83 -5.37 13.48
C LYS A 66 -18.93 -4.30 13.61
N ALA A 67 -18.55 -3.02 13.55
CA ALA A 67 -19.51 -1.91 13.64
C ALA A 67 -20.52 -1.91 12.46
N VAL A 68 -20.07 -2.27 11.26
CA VAL A 68 -20.95 -2.44 10.07
C VAL A 68 -21.88 -3.64 10.25
N VAL A 69 -21.39 -4.77 10.72
CA VAL A 69 -22.20 -5.96 11.01
C VAL A 69 -23.27 -5.65 12.07
N ASP A 70 -22.88 -4.98 13.16
CA ASP A 70 -23.81 -4.60 14.23
C ASP A 70 -24.87 -3.60 13.77
N PHE A 71 -24.49 -2.66 12.89
CA PHE A 71 -25.46 -1.76 12.25
C PHE A 71 -26.52 -2.54 11.46
N TRP A 72 -26.12 -3.47 10.60
CA TRP A 72 -27.09 -4.25 9.83
C TRP A 72 -27.97 -5.13 10.68
N LYS A 73 -27.40 -5.73 11.75
CA LYS A 73 -28.20 -6.49 12.74
C LYS A 73 -29.21 -5.63 13.48
N SER A 74 -28.84 -4.40 13.86
CA SER A 74 -29.74 -3.47 14.54
C SER A 74 -30.96 -3.07 13.66
N ARG A 75 -30.87 -3.34 12.36
CA ARG A 75 -31.94 -3.13 11.38
C ARG A 75 -32.66 -4.43 11.00
N ASP A 76 -32.53 -5.48 11.82
CA ASP A 76 -33.08 -6.80 11.57
C ASP A 76 -32.63 -7.46 10.23
N CYS A 77 -31.49 -7.00 9.65
CA CYS A 77 -30.89 -7.65 8.51
C CYS A 77 -30.02 -8.86 8.95
N LYS A 78 -29.66 -9.69 7.96
CA LYS A 78 -28.84 -10.90 8.14
C LYS A 78 -27.48 -10.69 7.46
N PRO A 79 -26.55 -9.94 8.08
CA PRO A 79 -25.21 -9.75 7.51
C PRO A 79 -24.40 -11.03 7.56
N PHE A 80 -23.57 -11.24 6.55
CA PHE A 80 -22.49 -12.21 6.51
C PHE A 80 -21.26 -11.59 5.86
N ILE A 81 -20.07 -12.03 6.23
CA ILE A 81 -18.82 -11.45 5.79
C ILE A 81 -18.25 -12.30 4.65
N ILE A 82 -17.75 -11.64 3.62
CA ILE A 82 -17.03 -12.27 2.51
C ILE A 82 -15.65 -11.65 2.33
N PRO A 83 -14.61 -12.45 2.02
CA PRO A 83 -13.31 -11.91 1.64
C PRO A 83 -13.38 -11.29 0.24
N VAL A 84 -12.95 -10.05 0.10
CA VAL A 84 -12.90 -9.32 -1.19
C VAL A 84 -11.45 -8.93 -1.48
N MET A 85 -10.63 -9.92 -1.84
CA MET A 85 -9.19 -9.75 -1.90
C MET A 85 -8.52 -10.32 -3.17
N GLY A 86 -9.31 -10.59 -4.21
CA GLY A 86 -8.81 -11.05 -5.50
C GLY A 86 -8.03 -12.36 -5.40
N SER A 87 -6.73 -12.32 -5.70
CA SER A 87 -5.83 -13.48 -5.68
C SER A 87 -5.08 -13.70 -4.35
N HIS A 88 -5.31 -12.89 -3.32
CA HIS A 88 -4.64 -13.05 -2.02
C HIS A 88 -5.08 -14.35 -1.32
N GLY A 89 -4.41 -14.70 -0.22
CA GLY A 89 -4.69 -15.94 0.51
C GLY A 89 -4.38 -17.18 -0.34
N ALA A 90 -3.24 -17.18 -1.05
CA ALA A 90 -2.82 -18.24 -1.98
C ALA A 90 -3.90 -18.60 -3.02
N ALA A 91 -4.76 -17.66 -3.38
CA ALA A 91 -5.89 -17.85 -4.28
C ALA A 91 -6.76 -19.07 -3.90
N SER A 92 -6.96 -19.30 -2.60
CA SER A 92 -7.81 -20.35 -2.05
C SER A 92 -8.86 -19.79 -1.11
N ALA A 93 -10.01 -20.47 -0.99
CA ALA A 93 -11.08 -20.05 -0.09
C ALA A 93 -10.63 -20.10 1.38
N GLU A 94 -9.93 -21.16 1.75
CA GLU A 94 -9.37 -21.35 3.10
C GLU A 94 -8.33 -20.27 3.43
N GLY A 95 -7.36 -20.05 2.52
CA GLY A 95 -6.35 -19.00 2.72
C GLY A 95 -6.94 -17.58 2.81
N GLN A 96 -8.04 -17.29 2.09
CA GLN A 96 -8.73 -16.02 2.24
C GLN A 96 -9.45 -15.90 3.58
N ALA A 97 -10.04 -16.98 4.09
CA ALA A 97 -10.63 -17.01 5.44
C ALA A 97 -9.56 -16.85 6.52
N ASP A 98 -8.39 -17.47 6.35
CA ASP A 98 -7.26 -17.36 7.28
C ASP A 98 -6.71 -15.93 7.35
N VAL A 99 -6.62 -15.25 6.22
CA VAL A 99 -6.25 -13.83 6.18
C VAL A 99 -7.24 -12.98 6.99
N LEU A 100 -8.55 -13.18 6.83
CA LEU A 100 -9.54 -12.46 7.63
C LEU A 100 -9.40 -12.77 9.12
N ARG A 101 -9.20 -14.04 9.48
CA ARG A 101 -9.01 -14.47 10.87
C ARG A 101 -7.76 -13.84 11.49
N HIS A 102 -6.68 -13.71 10.72
CA HIS A 102 -5.46 -13.03 11.16
C HIS A 102 -5.72 -11.55 11.52
N TYR A 103 -6.64 -10.89 10.81
CA TYR A 103 -7.08 -9.53 11.12
C TYR A 103 -8.23 -9.47 12.15
N GLY A 104 -8.49 -10.53 12.89
CA GLY A 104 -9.53 -10.55 13.93
C GLY A 104 -10.97 -10.66 13.39
N ILE A 105 -11.14 -10.96 12.09
CA ILE A 105 -12.45 -11.11 11.45
C ILE A 105 -12.79 -12.59 11.37
N ASP A 106 -13.46 -13.10 12.40
CA ASP A 106 -13.99 -14.46 12.50
C ASP A 106 -15.46 -14.43 12.94
N GLU A 107 -16.14 -15.58 12.85
CA GLU A 107 -17.58 -15.68 13.19
C GLU A 107 -17.89 -15.35 14.64
N GLU A 108 -17.02 -15.75 15.57
CA GLU A 108 -17.23 -15.55 17.00
C GLU A 108 -17.16 -14.06 17.35
N ARG A 109 -16.09 -13.39 16.94
CA ARG A 109 -15.87 -11.96 17.21
C ARG A 109 -16.87 -11.07 16.47
N MET A 110 -17.16 -11.39 15.23
CA MET A 110 -18.08 -10.60 14.39
C MET A 110 -19.55 -10.89 14.73
N GLY A 111 -19.84 -12.08 15.27
CA GLY A 111 -21.20 -12.56 15.51
C GLY A 111 -22.00 -12.67 14.21
N ALA A 112 -21.37 -12.92 13.10
CA ALA A 112 -21.95 -13.11 11.77
C ALA A 112 -21.12 -14.16 11.01
N PRO A 113 -21.74 -14.97 10.11
CA PRO A 113 -20.98 -15.95 9.33
C PRO A 113 -19.89 -15.32 8.47
N VAL A 114 -18.73 -16.00 8.38
CA VAL A 114 -17.67 -15.69 7.41
C VAL A 114 -17.73 -16.71 6.28
N VAL A 115 -18.20 -16.28 5.12
CA VAL A 115 -18.41 -17.13 3.96
C VAL A 115 -17.32 -16.89 2.93
N SER A 116 -16.35 -17.79 2.86
CA SER A 116 -15.26 -17.73 1.91
C SER A 116 -15.45 -18.73 0.78
N SER A 117 -15.47 -18.25 -0.47
CA SER A 117 -15.52 -19.05 -1.69
C SER A 117 -14.74 -18.35 -2.79
N LEU A 118 -14.28 -19.11 -3.78
CA LEU A 118 -13.73 -18.57 -5.03
C LEU A 118 -14.75 -18.63 -6.18
N ASP A 119 -15.93 -19.17 -5.94
CA ASP A 119 -16.97 -19.28 -6.95
C ASP A 119 -17.43 -17.90 -7.41
N VAL A 120 -17.50 -17.74 -8.71
CA VAL A 120 -17.98 -16.52 -9.36
C VAL A 120 -19.11 -16.79 -10.32
N VAL A 121 -19.87 -15.75 -10.61
CA VAL A 121 -20.83 -15.70 -11.71
C VAL A 121 -20.41 -14.62 -12.71
N ASN A 122 -20.66 -14.86 -13.99
CA ASN A 122 -20.53 -13.81 -15.01
C ASN A 122 -21.76 -12.90 -14.93
N VAL A 123 -21.54 -11.60 -14.73
CA VAL A 123 -22.61 -10.61 -14.55
C VAL A 123 -22.73 -9.64 -15.73
N GLY A 124 -21.99 -9.89 -16.82
CA GLY A 124 -22.02 -9.11 -18.03
C GLY A 124 -20.65 -8.89 -18.64
N THR A 125 -20.57 -8.01 -19.63
CA THR A 125 -19.35 -7.69 -20.37
C THR A 125 -19.23 -6.16 -20.48
N THR A 126 -18.03 -5.61 -20.32
CA THR A 126 -17.81 -4.17 -20.52
C THR A 126 -17.85 -3.80 -21.99
N PRO A 127 -17.97 -2.50 -22.34
CA PRO A 127 -17.92 -2.05 -23.74
C PRO A 127 -16.63 -2.48 -24.47
N GLU A 128 -15.52 -2.59 -23.75
CA GLU A 128 -14.22 -3.02 -24.28
C GLU A 128 -14.14 -4.55 -24.51
N GLY A 129 -15.12 -5.32 -24.01
CA GLY A 129 -15.17 -6.77 -24.17
C GLY A 129 -14.64 -7.56 -22.97
N ILE A 130 -14.53 -6.95 -21.78
CA ILE A 130 -14.10 -7.64 -20.56
C ILE A 130 -15.28 -8.36 -19.94
N ASP A 131 -15.24 -9.68 -19.86
CA ASP A 131 -16.21 -10.47 -19.10
C ASP A 131 -16.07 -10.21 -17.61
N VAL A 132 -17.15 -9.83 -16.95
CA VAL A 132 -17.17 -9.40 -15.56
C VAL A 132 -17.61 -10.52 -14.64
N SER A 133 -16.70 -10.93 -13.75
CA SER A 133 -16.95 -11.93 -12.71
C SER A 133 -17.31 -11.26 -11.38
N MET A 134 -18.28 -11.82 -10.67
CA MET A 134 -18.67 -11.40 -9.32
C MET A 134 -18.79 -12.62 -8.41
N ASP A 135 -18.31 -12.49 -7.16
CA ASP A 135 -18.50 -13.51 -6.11
C ASP A 135 -19.94 -14.00 -6.08
N ARG A 136 -20.14 -15.32 -6.13
CA ARG A 136 -21.46 -15.94 -6.17
C ARG A 136 -22.29 -15.61 -4.93
N ASN A 137 -21.70 -15.67 -3.72
CA ASN A 137 -22.42 -15.39 -2.49
C ASN A 137 -22.86 -13.91 -2.41
N ALA A 138 -22.01 -13.00 -2.94
CA ALA A 138 -22.36 -11.59 -3.08
C ALA A 138 -23.50 -11.38 -4.07
N PHE A 139 -23.48 -12.06 -5.22
CA PHE A 139 -24.52 -11.96 -6.23
C PHE A 139 -25.87 -12.53 -5.75
N GLU A 140 -25.84 -13.61 -4.97
CA GLU A 140 -27.03 -14.26 -4.40
C GLU A 140 -27.58 -13.55 -3.14
N ALA A 141 -26.83 -12.60 -2.56
CA ALA A 141 -27.31 -11.76 -1.47
C ALA A 141 -28.36 -10.75 -1.94
N ASP A 142 -29.16 -10.21 -1.02
CA ASP A 142 -30.11 -9.13 -1.30
C ASP A 142 -29.37 -7.80 -1.52
N GLY A 143 -28.18 -7.66 -0.91
CA GLY A 143 -27.33 -6.51 -1.09
C GLY A 143 -25.88 -6.75 -0.69
N VAL A 144 -24.99 -5.92 -1.24
CA VAL A 144 -23.54 -5.97 -1.02
C VAL A 144 -23.03 -4.63 -0.54
N MET A 145 -22.24 -4.63 0.50
CA MET A 145 -21.51 -3.48 1.00
C MET A 145 -20.03 -3.84 1.17
N LEU A 146 -19.15 -2.95 0.73
CA LEU A 146 -17.69 -3.18 0.83
C LEU A 146 -17.06 -2.21 1.82
N CYS A 147 -16.15 -2.73 2.67
CA CYS A 147 -15.30 -1.92 3.54
C CYS A 147 -13.90 -1.87 2.94
N SER A 148 -13.43 -0.68 2.55
CA SER A 148 -12.16 -0.55 1.85
C SER A 148 -11.43 0.74 2.17
N ARG A 149 -10.10 0.65 2.28
CA ARG A 149 -9.23 1.82 2.41
C ARG A 149 -9.04 2.51 1.07
N VAL A 150 -9.30 3.82 1.05
CA VAL A 150 -8.99 4.70 -0.07
C VAL A 150 -7.56 5.21 0.09
N LYS A 151 -6.69 4.87 -0.86
CA LYS A 151 -5.29 5.33 -0.88
C LYS A 151 -4.72 5.27 -2.30
N TRP A 152 -3.57 5.90 -2.52
CA TRP A 152 -2.85 5.72 -3.78
C TRP A 152 -2.47 4.26 -4.03
N HIS A 153 -2.37 3.88 -5.28
CA HIS A 153 -1.90 2.56 -5.69
C HIS A 153 -0.40 2.58 -6.00
N THR A 154 0.28 1.45 -5.77
CA THR A 154 1.72 1.32 -6.02
C THR A 154 2.08 1.26 -7.51
N ASP A 155 1.17 0.82 -8.37
CA ASP A 155 1.55 0.47 -9.75
C ASP A 155 0.93 1.39 -10.81
N PHE A 156 0.00 2.26 -10.45
CA PHE A 156 -0.63 3.20 -11.38
C PHE A 156 -1.13 4.47 -10.67
N GLU A 157 -1.42 5.50 -11.46
CA GLU A 157 -2.10 6.73 -11.04
C GLU A 157 -3.41 6.90 -11.79
N GLY A 158 -4.40 7.47 -11.08
CA GLY A 158 -5.70 7.78 -11.63
C GLY A 158 -6.59 8.55 -10.67
N GLY A 159 -7.81 8.83 -11.11
CA GLY A 159 -8.87 9.35 -10.27
C GLY A 159 -9.41 8.31 -9.31
N LEU A 160 -9.39 7.03 -9.71
CA LEU A 160 -9.70 5.87 -8.88
C LEU A 160 -8.46 4.97 -8.81
N GLU A 161 -7.98 4.71 -7.60
CA GLU A 161 -6.84 3.83 -7.36
C GLU A 161 -7.23 2.68 -6.41
N SER A 162 -6.75 2.68 -5.15
CA SER A 162 -7.26 1.72 -4.15
C SER A 162 -8.45 2.30 -3.43
N GLY A 163 -9.53 1.52 -3.31
CA GLY A 163 -10.76 1.99 -2.68
C GLY A 163 -11.92 1.00 -2.90
N VAL A 164 -13.13 1.47 -2.62
CA VAL A 164 -14.36 0.67 -2.75
C VAL A 164 -14.57 0.21 -4.20
N HIS A 165 -14.31 1.08 -5.17
CA HIS A 165 -14.47 0.76 -6.60
C HIS A 165 -13.49 -0.32 -7.06
N LYS A 166 -12.21 -0.22 -6.65
CA LYS A 166 -11.23 -1.29 -6.92
C LYS A 166 -11.63 -2.59 -6.26
N MET A 167 -12.09 -2.55 -5.01
CA MET A 167 -12.52 -3.77 -4.31
C MET A 167 -13.77 -4.37 -4.97
N MET A 168 -14.65 -3.56 -5.52
CA MET A 168 -15.78 -4.02 -6.33
C MET A 168 -15.30 -4.76 -7.58
N ALA A 169 -14.37 -4.20 -8.33
CA ALA A 169 -13.83 -4.84 -9.54
C ALA A 169 -12.94 -6.05 -9.21
N ILE A 170 -11.80 -5.83 -8.56
CA ILE A 170 -10.77 -6.86 -8.32
C ILE A 170 -11.18 -7.79 -7.18
N GLY A 171 -11.72 -7.26 -6.09
CA GLY A 171 -12.04 -8.01 -4.88
C GLY A 171 -13.19 -8.99 -5.10
N LEU A 172 -14.33 -8.53 -5.62
CA LEU A 172 -15.49 -9.38 -5.94
C LEU A 172 -15.24 -10.28 -7.16
N GLY A 173 -14.33 -9.89 -8.07
CA GLY A 173 -13.94 -10.72 -9.21
C GLY A 173 -13.17 -11.98 -8.83
N LYS A 174 -12.72 -12.09 -7.57
CA LYS A 174 -11.92 -13.23 -7.06
C LYS A 174 -10.69 -13.51 -7.93
N TRP A 175 -10.18 -14.73 -7.88
CA TRP A 175 -9.05 -15.15 -8.69
C TRP A 175 -9.30 -15.04 -10.20
N GLU A 176 -10.46 -15.50 -10.65
CA GLU A 176 -10.83 -15.48 -12.08
C GLU A 176 -10.87 -14.06 -12.65
N GLY A 177 -11.54 -13.15 -11.94
CA GLY A 177 -11.57 -11.75 -12.33
C GLY A 177 -10.20 -11.10 -12.25
N ALA A 178 -9.47 -11.26 -11.13
CA ALA A 178 -8.17 -10.63 -10.95
C ALA A 178 -7.19 -10.98 -12.08
N LYS A 179 -7.07 -12.27 -12.46
CA LYS A 179 -6.22 -12.72 -13.56
C LYS A 179 -6.58 -12.04 -14.89
N ARG A 180 -7.86 -12.03 -15.23
CA ARG A 180 -8.36 -11.42 -16.47
C ARG A 180 -8.14 -9.90 -16.48
N TYR A 181 -8.43 -9.24 -15.38
CA TYR A 181 -8.38 -7.78 -15.27
C TYR A 181 -6.95 -7.24 -15.33
N HIS A 182 -5.98 -7.93 -14.72
CA HIS A 182 -4.57 -7.56 -14.84
C HIS A 182 -4.06 -7.69 -16.29
N THR A 183 -4.51 -8.70 -17.04
CA THR A 183 -4.18 -8.83 -18.47
C THR A 183 -4.76 -7.66 -19.27
N TRP A 184 -6.02 -7.28 -19.03
CA TRP A 184 -6.65 -6.14 -19.70
C TRP A 184 -6.03 -4.80 -19.34
N ALA A 185 -5.53 -4.67 -18.09
CA ALA A 185 -4.86 -3.45 -17.65
C ALA A 185 -3.61 -3.09 -18.46
N LEU A 186 -2.96 -4.06 -19.09
CA LEU A 186 -1.85 -3.83 -20.02
C LEU A 186 -2.28 -3.08 -21.30
N ASN A 187 -3.56 -3.11 -21.63
CA ASN A 187 -4.10 -2.51 -22.85
C ASN A 187 -4.82 -1.17 -22.60
N ILE A 188 -5.63 -1.09 -21.54
CA ILE A 188 -6.50 0.08 -21.25
C ILE A 188 -6.18 0.77 -19.93
N GLY A 189 -5.12 0.34 -19.24
CA GLY A 189 -4.77 0.81 -17.89
C GLY A 189 -5.66 0.23 -16.81
N MET A 190 -5.15 0.16 -15.57
CA MET A 190 -5.88 -0.41 -14.45
C MET A 190 -7.11 0.43 -14.06
N GLU A 191 -7.03 1.75 -14.12
CA GLU A 191 -8.19 2.61 -13.85
C GLU A 191 -9.34 2.36 -14.85
N GLY A 192 -9.02 2.22 -16.13
CA GLY A 192 -10.02 1.88 -17.17
C GLY A 192 -10.73 0.58 -16.88
N VAL A 193 -9.97 -0.45 -16.47
CA VAL A 193 -10.54 -1.76 -16.04
C VAL A 193 -11.44 -1.59 -14.81
N ILE A 194 -10.96 -0.89 -13.77
CA ILE A 194 -11.73 -0.69 -12.53
C ILE A 194 -13.06 0.02 -12.83
N ARG A 195 -13.05 1.07 -13.67
CA ARG A 195 -14.26 1.80 -14.05
C ARG A 195 -15.21 0.96 -14.87
N GLY A 196 -14.73 0.27 -15.89
CA GLY A 196 -15.53 -0.58 -16.77
C GLY A 196 -16.20 -1.73 -16.00
N VAL A 197 -15.37 -2.51 -15.28
CA VAL A 197 -15.85 -3.65 -14.49
C VAL A 197 -16.80 -3.19 -13.37
N GLY A 198 -16.41 -2.13 -12.62
CA GLY A 198 -17.25 -1.55 -11.57
C GLY A 198 -18.61 -1.08 -12.11
N GLY A 199 -18.63 -0.46 -13.29
CA GLY A 199 -19.88 -0.04 -13.95
C GLY A 199 -20.82 -1.22 -14.24
N VAL A 200 -20.30 -2.35 -14.74
CA VAL A 200 -21.11 -3.56 -14.98
C VAL A 200 -21.64 -4.12 -13.65
N ILE A 201 -20.83 -4.18 -12.60
CA ILE A 201 -21.27 -4.65 -11.27
C ILE A 201 -22.35 -3.73 -10.69
N LEU A 202 -22.21 -2.41 -10.80
CA LEU A 202 -23.23 -1.44 -10.36
C LEU A 202 -24.56 -1.63 -11.10
N ASN A 203 -24.51 -2.00 -12.39
CA ASN A 203 -25.72 -2.29 -13.17
C ASN A 203 -26.48 -3.54 -12.70
N THR A 204 -25.87 -4.45 -11.95
CA THR A 204 -26.56 -5.58 -11.33
C THR A 204 -27.55 -5.16 -10.25
N LYS A 205 -27.43 -3.92 -9.72
CA LYS A 205 -28.20 -3.39 -8.59
C LYS A 205 -27.99 -4.15 -7.27
N LYS A 206 -26.95 -4.99 -7.20
CA LYS A 206 -26.59 -5.70 -5.97
C LYS A 206 -25.80 -4.81 -5.00
N MET A 207 -25.03 -3.86 -5.50
CA MET A 207 -24.29 -2.93 -4.65
C MET A 207 -25.24 -1.95 -3.97
N LEU A 208 -25.19 -1.91 -2.63
CA LEU A 208 -25.90 -0.94 -1.81
C LEU A 208 -25.05 0.32 -1.61
N GLY A 209 -23.77 0.13 -1.40
CA GLY A 209 -22.81 1.18 -1.12
C GLY A 209 -21.49 0.61 -0.62
N GLY A 210 -20.68 1.48 -0.03
CA GLY A 210 -19.39 1.09 0.58
C GLY A 210 -19.01 1.99 1.72
N LEU A 211 -18.12 1.50 2.59
CA LEU A 211 -17.44 2.29 3.60
C LEU A 211 -16.02 2.55 3.15
N ALA A 212 -15.74 3.80 2.79
CA ALA A 212 -14.40 4.28 2.50
C ALA A 212 -13.69 4.63 3.80
N ILE A 213 -12.48 4.10 3.99
CA ILE A 213 -11.63 4.27 5.16
C ILE A 213 -10.42 5.08 4.73
N LEU A 214 -10.13 6.17 5.43
CA LEU A 214 -8.97 7.02 5.21
C LEU A 214 -8.01 6.89 6.39
N GLU A 215 -6.73 6.71 6.10
CA GLU A 215 -5.67 6.69 7.11
C GLU A 215 -4.76 7.91 6.97
N ASP A 216 -4.25 8.40 8.11
CA ASP A 216 -3.27 9.47 8.15
C ASP A 216 -1.84 8.95 7.87
N ALA A 217 -0.83 9.84 7.99
CA ALA A 217 0.57 9.49 7.77
C ALA A 217 1.15 8.52 8.81
N TRP A 218 0.48 8.36 9.95
CA TRP A 218 0.79 7.41 11.02
C TRP A 218 0.04 6.09 10.89
N HIS A 219 -0.67 5.89 9.78
CA HIS A 219 -1.55 4.75 9.52
C HIS A 219 -2.75 4.63 10.47
N ASN A 220 -3.08 5.67 11.24
CA ASN A 220 -4.29 5.68 12.04
C ASN A 220 -5.53 5.81 11.16
N THR A 221 -6.63 5.16 11.56
CA THR A 221 -7.96 5.42 10.98
C THR A 221 -8.35 6.87 11.27
N ALA A 222 -8.34 7.72 10.24
CA ALA A 222 -8.56 9.16 10.36
C ALA A 222 -9.99 9.58 10.02
N GLU A 223 -10.57 9.01 8.98
CA GLU A 223 -11.95 9.27 8.55
C GLU A 223 -12.60 7.99 8.04
N VAL A 224 -13.93 7.91 8.18
CA VAL A 224 -14.78 6.90 7.54
C VAL A 224 -15.94 7.58 6.83
N HIS A 225 -16.28 7.09 5.62
CA HIS A 225 -17.34 7.66 4.80
C HIS A 225 -18.22 6.57 4.22
N ALA A 226 -19.54 6.64 4.48
CA ALA A 226 -20.53 5.77 3.84
C ALA A 226 -20.88 6.33 2.46
N LEU A 227 -20.48 5.63 1.40
CA LEU A 227 -20.67 6.01 0.00
C LEU A 227 -21.85 5.28 -0.58
N GLY A 228 -22.87 6.01 -1.04
CA GLY A 228 -23.97 5.44 -1.84
C GLY A 228 -23.56 5.29 -3.31
N VAL A 229 -24.15 4.33 -4.01
CA VAL A 229 -23.79 3.97 -5.39
C VAL A 229 -23.87 5.12 -6.38
N ASP A 230 -24.81 6.05 -6.23
CA ASP A 230 -25.04 7.15 -7.18
C ASP A 230 -23.91 8.19 -7.18
N SER A 231 -23.22 8.35 -6.06
CA SER A 231 -22.12 9.33 -5.90
C SER A 231 -20.76 8.68 -5.63
N MET A 232 -20.69 7.35 -5.61
CA MET A 232 -19.52 6.60 -5.15
C MET A 232 -18.25 7.01 -5.87
N VAL A 233 -18.27 7.07 -7.20
CA VAL A 233 -17.09 7.40 -8.01
C VAL A 233 -16.57 8.79 -7.65
N LEU A 234 -17.42 9.82 -7.75
CA LEU A 234 -17.03 11.21 -7.49
C LEU A 234 -16.50 11.39 -6.06
N ARG A 235 -17.22 10.82 -5.09
CA ARG A 235 -16.82 10.91 -3.69
C ARG A 235 -15.50 10.18 -3.40
N GLU A 236 -15.28 9.01 -4.02
CA GLU A 236 -14.03 8.27 -3.84
C GLU A 236 -12.84 9.01 -4.46
N GLU A 237 -13.01 9.67 -5.62
CA GLU A 237 -11.99 10.53 -6.22
C GLU A 237 -11.60 11.71 -5.30
N GLU A 238 -12.59 12.39 -4.68
CA GLU A 238 -12.36 13.45 -3.71
C GLU A 238 -11.59 12.93 -2.47
N LEU A 239 -11.99 11.76 -1.96
CA LEU A 239 -11.36 11.13 -0.81
C LEU A 239 -9.93 10.65 -1.14
N LEU A 240 -9.70 10.16 -2.36
CA LEU A 240 -8.36 9.80 -2.82
C LEU A 240 -7.44 11.03 -2.88
N ALA A 241 -7.92 12.16 -3.42
CA ALA A 241 -7.15 13.40 -3.43
C ALA A 241 -6.79 13.86 -2.01
N ARG A 242 -7.73 13.70 -1.06
CA ARG A 242 -7.51 14.01 0.36
C ARG A 242 -6.45 13.12 0.99
N THR A 243 -6.52 11.78 0.81
CA THR A 243 -5.51 10.88 1.36
C THR A 243 -4.14 11.10 0.76
N LYS A 244 -4.06 11.43 -0.54
CA LYS A 244 -2.80 11.79 -1.19
C LYS A 244 -2.14 13.01 -0.52
N SER A 245 -2.93 13.99 -0.10
CA SER A 245 -2.41 15.19 0.59
C SER A 245 -1.89 14.93 2.02
N TRP A 246 -2.22 13.79 2.61
CA TRP A 246 -1.77 13.40 3.96
C TRP A 246 -0.59 12.44 3.96
N LYS A 247 -0.21 11.94 2.80
CA LYS A 247 0.84 10.92 2.71
C LYS A 247 2.20 11.47 3.09
N ALA A 248 2.88 10.73 3.97
CA ALA A 248 4.29 10.91 4.22
C ALA A 248 5.11 10.70 2.94
N ASN A 249 6.15 11.51 2.77
CA ASN A 249 7.12 11.38 1.70
C ASN A 249 8.53 11.57 2.25
N VAL A 250 9.53 11.25 1.43
CA VAL A 250 10.92 11.61 1.68
C VAL A 250 11.03 13.13 1.83
N PRO A 251 11.74 13.66 2.85
CA PRO A 251 11.72 15.07 3.24
C PRO A 251 12.53 16.01 2.33
N ALA A 252 12.63 15.70 1.03
CA ALA A 252 13.35 16.53 0.07
C ALA A 252 12.68 16.42 -1.31
N LYS A 253 12.75 17.49 -2.13
CA LYS A 253 12.19 17.48 -3.49
C LYS A 253 13.04 16.65 -4.48
N GLU A 254 14.35 16.67 -4.28
CA GLU A 254 15.32 15.96 -5.10
C GLU A 254 16.33 15.27 -4.18
N VAL A 255 16.61 14.01 -4.45
CA VAL A 255 17.56 13.17 -3.69
C VAL A 255 18.49 12.48 -4.67
N ASP A 256 19.80 12.68 -4.51
CA ASP A 256 20.80 12.02 -5.35
C ASP A 256 20.95 10.55 -4.95
N LEU A 257 20.97 10.24 -3.64
CA LEU A 257 20.99 8.88 -3.11
C LEU A 257 19.96 8.70 -1.99
N LEU A 258 19.01 7.83 -2.19
CA LEU A 258 18.10 7.34 -1.14
C LEU A 258 18.63 6.00 -0.62
N ILE A 259 18.85 5.91 0.69
CA ILE A 259 19.25 4.69 1.39
C ILE A 259 18.03 4.18 2.17
N LEU A 260 17.70 2.89 2.03
CA LEU A 260 16.69 2.20 2.84
C LEU A 260 17.40 1.11 3.66
N ASP A 261 17.11 1.04 4.96
CA ASP A 261 17.61 -0.07 5.77
C ASP A 261 17.01 -1.38 5.32
N GLU A 262 15.70 -1.40 5.06
CA GLU A 262 15.02 -2.62 4.64
C GLU A 262 13.99 -2.38 3.53
N THR A 263 13.80 -3.42 2.72
CA THR A 263 12.64 -3.59 1.84
C THR A 263 11.87 -4.86 2.25
N GLY A 264 10.59 -4.97 1.87
CA GLY A 264 9.82 -6.19 2.14
C GLY A 264 8.33 -6.05 1.90
N LYS A 265 7.68 -7.20 1.76
CA LYS A 265 6.22 -7.30 1.52
C LYS A 265 5.38 -6.75 2.68
N ASN A 266 5.92 -6.73 3.88
CA ASN A 266 5.30 -6.16 5.07
C ASN A 266 5.22 -4.62 5.00
N PHE A 267 6.12 -3.96 4.30
CA PHE A 267 6.09 -2.50 4.11
C PHE A 267 5.22 -2.09 2.93
N SER A 268 5.28 -2.84 1.83
CA SER A 268 4.48 -2.57 0.64
C SER A 268 4.22 -3.84 -0.15
N GLY A 269 3.07 -3.95 -0.78
CA GLY A 269 2.78 -5.04 -1.70
C GLY A 269 3.75 -5.15 -2.88
N ALA A 270 4.42 -4.06 -3.23
CA ALA A 270 5.49 -3.97 -4.23
C ALA A 270 6.90 -4.04 -3.61
N GLY A 271 7.04 -4.49 -2.34
CA GLY A 271 8.29 -4.55 -1.58
C GLY A 271 8.67 -3.22 -0.95
N MET A 272 8.71 -2.16 -1.71
CA MET A 272 8.79 -0.76 -1.26
C MET A 272 7.68 0.06 -1.89
N ASP A 273 7.22 1.12 -1.23
CA ASP A 273 6.19 2.00 -1.82
C ASP A 273 6.80 2.76 -2.99
N THR A 274 6.31 2.45 -4.18
CA THR A 274 6.84 2.95 -5.45
C THR A 274 6.75 4.47 -5.58
N LYS A 275 5.78 5.10 -4.90
CA LYS A 275 5.62 6.56 -4.90
C LYS A 275 6.56 7.23 -3.91
N VAL A 276 6.90 6.58 -2.80
CA VAL A 276 7.93 7.06 -1.87
C VAL A 276 9.32 7.02 -2.52
N VAL A 277 9.64 5.91 -3.20
CA VAL A 277 10.94 5.76 -3.86
C VAL A 277 10.96 6.28 -5.30
N ASN A 278 9.84 6.80 -5.79
CA ASN A 278 9.61 7.29 -7.14
C ASN A 278 10.16 6.37 -8.23
N ARG A 279 9.72 5.11 -8.18
CA ARG A 279 10.02 4.07 -9.18
C ARG A 279 8.73 3.46 -9.70
N SER A 280 8.74 3.04 -10.94
CA SER A 280 7.69 2.23 -11.55
C SER A 280 8.29 1.17 -12.46
N VAL A 281 7.47 0.25 -12.93
CA VAL A 281 7.87 -0.75 -13.93
C VAL A 281 8.29 -0.09 -15.26
N ASP A 282 7.86 1.13 -15.52
CA ASP A 282 8.21 1.92 -16.70
C ASP A 282 9.45 2.79 -16.50
N GLY A 283 10.07 2.75 -15.33
CA GLY A 283 11.31 3.45 -15.04
C GLY A 283 11.28 4.40 -13.84
N PRO A 284 12.37 5.12 -13.62
CA PRO A 284 12.53 6.04 -12.51
C PRO A 284 11.76 7.35 -12.71
N ASN A 285 11.38 8.00 -11.59
CA ASN A 285 10.78 9.34 -11.54
C ASN A 285 9.54 9.51 -12.43
N ARG A 286 8.68 8.50 -12.44
CA ARG A 286 7.44 8.50 -13.23
C ARG A 286 6.26 9.14 -12.53
N TRP A 287 6.28 9.15 -11.19
CA TRP A 287 5.19 9.69 -10.39
C TRP A 287 5.34 11.19 -10.21
N THR A 288 4.24 11.93 -10.36
CA THR A 288 4.21 13.38 -10.20
C THR A 288 3.87 13.76 -8.76
N GLY A 289 4.35 14.93 -8.31
CA GLY A 289 4.05 15.42 -6.95
C GLY A 289 4.74 14.68 -5.81
N VAL A 290 5.72 13.81 -6.13
CA VAL A 290 6.57 13.10 -5.17
C VAL A 290 8.05 13.42 -5.43
N PRO A 291 8.96 13.20 -4.45
CA PRO A 291 10.38 13.50 -4.61
C PRO A 291 11.01 12.82 -5.83
N ALA A 292 11.88 13.53 -6.53
CA ALA A 292 12.72 12.95 -7.57
C ALA A 292 13.92 12.24 -6.94
N ILE A 293 14.12 10.96 -7.21
CA ILE A 293 15.19 10.14 -6.62
C ILE A 293 16.06 9.58 -7.74
N ARG A 294 17.34 9.91 -7.71
CA ARG A 294 18.27 9.49 -8.76
C ARG A 294 18.75 8.05 -8.58
N ARG A 295 19.23 7.71 -7.36
CA ARG A 295 19.72 6.37 -7.03
C ARG A 295 19.10 5.86 -5.74
N ILE A 296 18.93 4.55 -5.67
CA ILE A 296 18.37 3.85 -4.51
C ILE A 296 19.35 2.76 -4.11
N PHE A 297 19.75 2.79 -2.84
CA PHE A 297 20.48 1.73 -2.16
C PHE A 297 19.57 1.07 -1.12
N VAL A 298 19.37 -0.22 -1.22
CA VAL A 298 18.63 -1.02 -0.23
C VAL A 298 19.63 -1.91 0.49
N ARG A 299 19.70 -1.81 1.82
CA ARG A 299 20.69 -2.48 2.66
C ARG A 299 20.33 -3.93 2.97
N ASP A 300 19.05 -4.20 3.27
CA ASP A 300 18.62 -5.53 3.70
C ASP A 300 17.17 -5.87 3.30
N LEU A 301 16.82 -7.15 3.45
CA LEU A 301 15.47 -7.67 3.27
C LEU A 301 14.86 -7.95 4.65
N SER A 302 13.66 -7.42 4.89
CA SER A 302 12.91 -7.67 6.12
C SER A 302 12.62 -9.14 6.32
N GLU A 303 12.84 -9.63 7.52
CA GLU A 303 12.56 -11.01 7.93
C GLU A 303 11.07 -11.37 7.75
N LEU A 304 10.18 -10.39 7.99
CA LEU A 304 8.73 -10.53 7.81
C LEU A 304 8.29 -10.65 6.34
N SER A 305 9.23 -10.51 5.40
CA SER A 305 9.01 -10.77 3.97
C SER A 305 9.18 -12.25 3.60
N TYR A 306 9.68 -13.08 4.51
CA TYR A 306 9.89 -14.52 4.32
C TYR A 306 10.62 -14.84 3.01
N GLY A 307 11.67 -14.09 2.70
CA GLY A 307 12.48 -14.22 1.49
C GLY A 307 11.85 -13.66 0.21
N ASN A 308 10.60 -13.22 0.22
CA ASN A 308 9.98 -12.61 -0.96
C ASN A 308 10.49 -11.17 -1.15
N ALA A 309 11.47 -11.00 -2.03
CA ALA A 309 12.13 -9.73 -2.33
C ALA A 309 11.52 -8.99 -3.52
N ILE A 310 10.24 -9.22 -3.87
CA ILE A 310 9.60 -8.45 -4.95
C ILE A 310 9.72 -6.95 -4.65
N GLY A 311 10.10 -6.16 -5.64
CA GLY A 311 10.38 -4.73 -5.51
C GLY A 311 11.87 -4.42 -5.40
N ILE A 312 12.73 -5.40 -5.10
CA ILE A 312 14.19 -5.16 -5.05
C ILE A 312 14.75 -4.66 -6.39
N GLY A 313 14.12 -5.03 -7.50
CA GLY A 313 14.48 -4.54 -8.83
C GLY A 313 14.24 -3.04 -9.07
N PHE A 314 13.63 -2.33 -8.13
CA PHE A 314 13.57 -0.86 -8.12
C PHE A 314 14.82 -0.21 -7.53
N ALA A 315 15.65 -0.95 -6.81
CA ALA A 315 16.93 -0.48 -6.31
C ALA A 315 17.99 -0.44 -7.43
N ASP A 316 18.92 0.50 -7.34
CA ASP A 316 20.09 0.55 -8.23
C ASP A 316 21.22 -0.35 -7.72
N ILE A 317 21.32 -0.52 -6.39
CA ILE A 317 22.36 -1.30 -5.72
C ILE A 317 21.84 -1.89 -4.40
N THR A 318 22.41 -3.04 -4.00
CA THR A 318 22.10 -3.71 -2.74
C THR A 318 23.34 -4.44 -2.19
N THR A 319 23.19 -5.16 -1.09
CA THR A 319 24.24 -5.94 -0.44
C THR A 319 24.13 -7.43 -0.75
N ASP A 320 25.27 -8.15 -0.63
CA ASP A 320 25.29 -9.60 -0.73
C ASP A 320 24.39 -10.24 0.35
N ARG A 321 24.38 -9.68 1.58
CA ARG A 321 23.52 -10.19 2.67
C ARG A 321 22.03 -10.13 2.35
N LEU A 322 21.57 -9.12 1.59
CA LEU A 322 20.19 -9.08 1.11
C LEU A 322 19.96 -10.18 0.08
N VAL A 323 20.86 -10.30 -0.89
CA VAL A 323 20.74 -11.27 -1.98
C VAL A 323 20.70 -12.71 -1.45
N ASP A 324 21.48 -13.01 -0.42
CA ASP A 324 21.52 -14.32 0.24
C ASP A 324 20.18 -14.69 0.94
N LYS A 325 19.37 -13.70 1.31
CA LYS A 325 18.04 -13.90 1.91
C LYS A 325 16.92 -14.14 0.88
N ILE A 326 17.18 -13.96 -0.43
CA ILE A 326 16.12 -14.02 -1.45
C ILE A 326 15.67 -15.47 -1.69
N ASP A 327 14.39 -15.72 -1.45
CA ASP A 327 13.68 -16.85 -2.08
C ASP A 327 13.27 -16.45 -3.50
N TYR A 328 14.07 -16.84 -4.46
CA TYR A 328 13.82 -16.52 -5.87
C TYR A 328 12.52 -17.11 -6.40
N ASN A 329 12.10 -18.27 -5.89
CA ASN A 329 10.84 -18.87 -6.34
C ASN A 329 9.64 -18.04 -5.88
N ALA A 330 9.58 -17.67 -4.60
CA ALA A 330 8.54 -16.80 -4.06
C ALA A 330 8.53 -15.43 -4.74
N THR A 331 9.70 -14.86 -4.99
CA THR A 331 9.87 -13.54 -5.62
C THR A 331 9.40 -13.57 -7.08
N TRP A 332 9.83 -14.55 -7.87
CA TRP A 332 9.49 -14.63 -9.29
C TRP A 332 8.03 -15.03 -9.55
N ILE A 333 7.47 -15.95 -8.75
CA ILE A 333 6.04 -16.26 -8.83
C ILE A 333 5.21 -14.99 -8.58
N ASN A 334 5.61 -14.15 -7.64
CA ASN A 334 4.92 -12.88 -7.38
C ASN A 334 4.98 -11.94 -8.61
N GLY A 335 6.15 -11.77 -9.21
CA GLY A 335 6.33 -10.95 -10.42
C GLY A 335 5.54 -11.46 -11.61
N LEU A 336 5.56 -12.76 -11.86
CA LEU A 336 4.81 -13.39 -12.95
C LEU A 336 3.29 -13.28 -12.76
N THR A 337 2.81 -13.44 -11.51
CA THR A 337 1.38 -13.32 -11.20
C THR A 337 0.86 -11.89 -11.39
N SER A 338 1.69 -10.88 -11.09
CA SER A 338 1.35 -9.48 -11.31
C SER A 338 1.62 -8.98 -12.74
N SER A 339 2.13 -9.84 -13.63
CA SER A 339 2.57 -9.49 -14.99
C SER A 339 3.63 -8.40 -15.03
N THR A 340 4.45 -8.28 -13.97
CA THR A 340 5.51 -7.29 -13.83
C THR A 340 6.81 -7.98 -13.39
N THR A 341 7.76 -8.14 -14.29
CA THR A 341 8.97 -8.93 -14.04
C THR A 341 10.14 -8.12 -13.50
N SER A 342 10.27 -6.86 -13.90
CA SER A 342 11.39 -5.99 -13.48
C SER A 342 11.53 -5.82 -11.96
N PRO A 343 10.46 -5.74 -11.14
CA PRO A 343 10.59 -5.65 -9.69
C PRO A 343 11.20 -6.89 -9.02
N GLY A 344 11.20 -8.03 -9.71
CA GLY A 344 11.84 -9.27 -9.24
C GLY A 344 13.28 -9.47 -9.71
N ALA A 345 13.87 -8.49 -10.42
CA ALA A 345 15.26 -8.54 -10.86
C ALA A 345 16.21 -8.21 -9.71
N THR A 346 17.35 -8.90 -9.63
CA THR A 346 18.40 -8.59 -8.65
C THR A 346 19.25 -7.41 -9.16
N PRO A 347 19.39 -6.32 -8.40
CA PRO A 347 20.27 -5.20 -8.77
C PRO A 347 21.75 -5.56 -8.61
N MET A 348 22.66 -4.64 -8.97
CA MET A 348 24.08 -4.77 -8.62
C MET A 348 24.21 -4.91 -7.11
N HIS A 349 25.10 -5.79 -6.64
CA HIS A 349 25.33 -6.01 -5.22
C HIS A 349 26.80 -6.14 -4.86
N PHE A 350 27.16 -5.81 -3.63
CA PHE A 350 28.50 -5.88 -3.09
C PHE A 350 28.46 -6.32 -1.64
N ALA A 351 29.63 -6.68 -1.11
CA ALA A 351 29.80 -7.34 0.19
C ALA A 351 29.23 -6.52 1.37
N ASP A 352 29.34 -5.19 1.33
CA ASP A 352 29.04 -4.32 2.48
C ASP A 352 28.48 -2.95 2.05
N ASP A 353 27.93 -2.21 3.03
CA ASP A 353 27.27 -0.92 2.79
C ASP A 353 28.27 0.15 2.33
N ARG A 354 29.48 0.17 2.87
CA ARG A 354 30.54 1.13 2.48
C ARG A 354 30.87 0.98 1.01
N THR A 355 31.11 -0.25 0.57
CA THR A 355 31.42 -0.57 -0.82
C THR A 355 30.25 -0.17 -1.73
N CYS A 356 29.00 -0.45 -1.34
CA CYS A 356 27.80 -0.04 -2.11
C CYS A 356 27.77 1.48 -2.27
N ILE A 357 27.94 2.25 -1.20
CA ILE A 357 27.91 3.71 -1.23
C ILE A 357 29.05 4.27 -2.09
N GLU A 358 30.27 3.78 -1.93
CA GLU A 358 31.44 4.21 -2.71
C GLU A 358 31.28 3.95 -4.21
N LYS A 359 30.59 2.88 -4.59
CA LYS A 359 30.31 2.54 -6.00
C LYS A 359 29.18 3.34 -6.59
N ILE A 360 28.10 3.62 -5.83
CA ILE A 360 26.91 4.24 -6.37
C ILE A 360 26.99 5.78 -6.43
N LEU A 361 27.60 6.44 -5.45
CA LEU A 361 27.68 7.91 -5.38
C LEU A 361 28.27 8.57 -6.64
N PRO A 362 29.36 8.08 -7.27
CA PRO A 362 29.87 8.67 -8.50
C PRO A 362 28.88 8.61 -9.67
N THR A 363 27.85 7.77 -9.59
CA THR A 363 26.81 7.64 -10.65
C THR A 363 25.64 8.60 -10.44
N CYS A 364 25.64 9.38 -9.36
CA CYS A 364 24.56 10.33 -9.04
C CYS A 364 24.57 11.60 -9.91
N GLY A 365 25.53 11.72 -10.84
CA GLY A 365 25.57 12.82 -11.81
C GLY A 365 26.12 14.14 -11.26
N LYS A 366 26.78 14.10 -10.11
CA LYS A 366 27.55 15.23 -9.56
C LYS A 366 29.03 15.02 -9.84
N LEU A 367 29.73 16.02 -10.36
CA LEU A 367 31.19 15.97 -10.57
C LEU A 367 31.94 15.88 -9.24
N ASP A 368 31.41 16.52 -8.22
CA ASP A 368 31.87 16.47 -6.84
C ASP A 368 30.87 15.70 -5.99
N VAL A 369 31.22 14.49 -5.63
CA VAL A 369 30.34 13.58 -4.85
C VAL A 369 30.02 14.13 -3.45
N SER A 370 30.87 15.00 -2.91
CA SER A 370 30.61 15.69 -1.64
C SER A 370 29.41 16.64 -1.70
N LYS A 371 28.84 16.89 -2.88
CA LYS A 371 27.63 17.69 -3.09
C LYS A 371 26.38 16.87 -3.35
N CYS A 372 26.49 15.54 -3.33
CA CYS A 372 25.33 14.68 -3.46
C CYS A 372 24.40 14.86 -2.25
N SER A 373 23.11 15.03 -2.53
CA SER A 373 22.08 14.97 -1.49
C SER A 373 21.78 13.52 -1.15
N ILE A 374 21.81 13.21 0.15
CA ILE A 374 21.58 11.87 0.67
C ILE A 374 20.40 11.93 1.64
N VAL A 375 19.47 11.00 1.50
CA VAL A 375 18.45 10.73 2.50
C VAL A 375 18.51 9.25 2.84
N TRP A 376 18.48 8.93 4.13
CA TRP A 376 18.47 7.58 4.65
C TRP A 376 17.26 7.40 5.53
N ILE A 377 16.44 6.38 5.23
CA ILE A 377 15.18 6.05 5.91
C ILE A 377 15.20 4.58 6.34
N PRO A 378 14.45 4.19 7.39
CA PRO A 378 14.38 2.79 7.80
C PRO A 378 13.73 1.92 6.71
N ASN A 379 12.64 2.35 6.14
CA ASN A 379 11.92 1.69 5.04
C ASN A 379 10.94 2.66 4.38
N SER A 380 10.20 2.22 3.37
CA SER A 380 9.25 3.09 2.64
C SER A 380 7.90 3.32 3.35
N MET A 381 7.67 2.71 4.51
CA MET A 381 6.45 2.88 5.30
C MET A 381 6.69 3.83 6.48
N ASP A 382 7.84 3.71 7.15
CA ASP A 382 8.21 4.48 8.33
C ASP A 382 9.04 5.70 7.92
N LEU A 383 8.38 6.83 7.73
CA LEU A 383 8.98 8.07 7.25
C LEU A 383 9.02 9.19 8.30
N ALA A 384 8.65 8.88 9.54
CA ALA A 384 8.65 9.85 10.62
C ALA A 384 10.05 10.34 10.99
N GLU A 385 11.06 9.48 10.87
CA GLU A 385 12.45 9.86 11.07
C GLU A 385 13.27 9.56 9.81
N ALA A 386 14.24 10.42 9.53
CA ALA A 386 15.19 10.24 8.44
C ALA A 386 16.55 10.85 8.84
N MET A 387 17.61 10.31 8.23
CA MET A 387 18.91 10.99 8.19
C MET A 387 19.02 11.74 6.88
N VAL A 388 19.35 13.01 6.93
CA VAL A 388 19.46 13.84 5.72
C VAL A 388 20.85 14.49 5.65
N SER A 389 21.39 14.62 4.45
CA SER A 389 22.68 15.29 4.26
C SER A 389 22.60 16.78 4.57
N GLU A 390 23.68 17.33 5.11
CA GLU A 390 23.78 18.71 5.59
C GLU A 390 23.36 19.75 4.54
N ASN A 391 23.63 19.48 3.27
CA ASN A 391 23.27 20.37 2.15
C ASN A 391 21.74 20.48 1.90
N LEU A 392 20.93 19.59 2.49
CA LEU A 392 19.46 19.69 2.44
C LEU A 392 18.89 20.58 3.55
N LEU A 393 19.63 20.84 4.64
CA LEU A 393 19.13 21.57 5.80
C LEU A 393 18.56 22.98 5.47
N PRO A 394 19.18 23.79 4.59
CA PRO A 394 18.62 25.10 4.28
C PRO A 394 17.17 25.06 3.77
N ALA A 395 16.82 24.02 3.00
CA ALA A 395 15.45 23.86 2.48
C ALA A 395 14.47 23.25 3.53
N LEU A 396 15.00 22.56 4.54
CA LEU A 396 14.19 21.87 5.56
C LEU A 396 13.90 22.76 6.77
N ARG A 397 14.79 23.73 7.10
CA ARG A 397 14.64 24.61 8.28
C ARG A 397 13.38 25.47 8.26
N ASP A 398 12.90 25.81 7.07
CA ASP A 398 11.71 26.63 6.90
C ASP A 398 10.39 25.83 6.93
N ASN A 399 10.48 24.50 7.02
CA ASN A 399 9.31 23.64 7.11
C ASN A 399 8.93 23.39 8.58
N PRO A 400 7.77 23.89 9.06
CA PRO A 400 7.36 23.75 10.46
C PRO A 400 7.05 22.31 10.87
N GLU A 401 6.87 21.40 9.91
CA GLU A 401 6.66 19.98 10.18
C GLU A 401 7.97 19.21 10.37
N ILE A 402 9.13 19.85 10.19
CA ILE A 402 10.45 19.19 10.32
C ILE A 402 11.19 19.70 11.57
N GLU A 403 11.56 18.78 12.41
CA GLU A 403 12.42 18.99 13.57
C GLU A 403 13.81 18.43 13.24
N ILE A 404 14.86 19.25 13.41
CA ILE A 404 16.25 18.82 13.25
C ILE A 404 16.75 18.33 14.61
N ILE A 405 17.25 17.09 14.68
CA ILE A 405 17.69 16.44 15.92
C ILE A 405 19.21 16.25 15.91
N GLY A 406 19.90 16.99 16.76
CA GLY A 406 21.35 16.92 16.89
C GLY A 406 22.11 17.71 15.84
N GLU A 407 23.38 17.37 15.66
CA GLU A 407 24.29 18.01 14.73
C GLU A 407 24.67 17.04 13.59
N PRO A 408 25.09 17.55 12.41
CA PRO A 408 25.53 16.68 11.32
C PRO A 408 26.76 15.84 11.70
N GLU A 409 26.69 14.53 11.45
CA GLU A 409 27.75 13.55 11.75
C GLU A 409 28.20 12.83 10.47
N GLU A 410 29.46 12.36 10.45
CA GLU A 410 29.93 11.50 9.38
C GLU A 410 29.28 10.12 9.45
N LEU A 411 29.11 9.47 8.29
CA LEU A 411 28.64 8.09 8.25
C LEU A 411 29.60 7.17 9.00
N SER A 412 29.08 6.45 9.98
CA SER A 412 29.83 5.47 10.76
C SER A 412 29.61 4.06 10.21
N PHE A 413 30.68 3.27 10.16
CA PHE A 413 30.66 1.89 9.69
C PHE A 413 31.31 0.98 10.74
N ASP A 414 30.76 -0.21 10.88
CA ASP A 414 31.37 -1.25 11.72
C ASP A 414 32.63 -1.85 11.08
N ALA A 415 33.21 -2.87 11.74
CA ALA A 415 34.43 -3.52 11.27
C ALA A 415 34.22 -4.27 9.92
N ASP A 416 33.00 -4.67 9.61
CA ASP A 416 32.64 -5.38 8.40
C ASP A 416 32.19 -4.42 7.27
N GLY A 417 32.27 -3.11 7.51
CA GLY A 417 31.91 -2.09 6.53
C GLY A 417 30.40 -1.77 6.44
N ASN A 418 29.60 -2.24 7.38
CA ASN A 418 28.17 -1.96 7.39
C ASN A 418 27.88 -0.66 8.16
N LEU A 419 26.92 0.12 7.67
CA LEU A 419 26.45 1.33 8.35
C LEU A 419 25.96 0.99 9.76
N VAL A 420 26.45 1.72 10.74
CA VAL A 420 25.93 1.67 12.11
C VAL A 420 24.54 2.28 12.12
N GLY A 421 23.57 1.56 12.70
CA GLY A 421 22.15 1.90 12.62
C GLY A 421 21.83 3.32 13.10
N ALA A 422 21.16 4.07 12.25
CA ALA A 422 20.62 5.38 12.62
C ALA A 422 19.25 5.25 13.30
N PHE A 423 18.55 4.14 13.08
CA PHE A 423 17.19 3.92 13.58
C PHE A 423 17.17 2.71 14.50
N GLU A 424 16.31 2.77 15.54
CA GLU A 424 15.98 1.57 16.29
C GLU A 424 15.17 0.62 15.39
N PRO A 425 15.37 -0.71 15.52
CA PRO A 425 14.54 -1.66 14.78
C PRO A 425 13.06 -1.34 15.03
N ALA A 426 12.28 -1.23 13.96
CA ALA A 426 10.83 -1.01 14.10
C ALA A 426 10.27 -2.10 15.03
N ALA A 427 9.66 -1.68 16.14
CA ALA A 427 8.93 -2.60 17.00
C ALA A 427 7.90 -3.30 16.11
N ALA A 428 7.91 -4.64 16.09
CA ALA A 428 7.00 -5.41 15.26
C ALA A 428 5.56 -4.93 15.49
N ALA A 429 5.01 -4.20 14.54
CA ALA A 429 3.60 -3.82 14.55
C ALA A 429 2.80 -5.11 14.39
N HIS A 430 2.11 -5.49 15.46
CA HIS A 430 1.24 -6.67 15.55
C HIS A 430 -0.02 -6.54 14.71
#